data_a84d6324a6a14857713ae55c18567bcc
#
_entry.id   a84d6324a6a14857713ae55c18567bcc
#
_cell.length_a   1.000
_cell.length_b   1.000
_cell.length_c   1.000
_cell.angle_alpha   90.00
_cell.angle_beta   90.00
_cell.angle_gamma   90.00
#
_symmetry.space_group_name_H-M   'P 1'
#
loop_
_entity.id
_entity.type
_entity.pdbx_description
1 polymer ?
#
loop_
_entity_poly.entity_id
_entity_poly.type
_entity_poly.pdbx_seq_one_letter_code
_entity_poly.pdbx_strand_id
1 'polypeptide(L)'
;MSYFLRHGVRILGVLLFLAAVLVVKVTYNAGQEFTVGEEAYTRGAYDVAIAHYERAIKWYTPFSNTVQHAVERLWHLGTEAEARGDRHLALVAYQSLRASLYAVQSFYIPYRSWIPKTEERIAPLLAQTKAGEEPNEDKLRQDTARFAMQLQRHVGPHLGWSILVEIGFLGWVGATVGLIWYVVDQAGNFARRQGLLWGSLIAVFFALWLIGMRLT
;
A
#
# COMPACT_ATOMS: atom_id res chain seq x y z
N MET A 1 36.38 -5.13 -20.60
CA MET A 1 35.41 -5.85 -19.71
C MET A 1 35.53 -5.51 -18.23
N SER A 2 36.75 -5.28 -17.69
CA SER A 2 36.95 -4.95 -16.25
C SER A 2 36.48 -3.56 -15.79
N TYR A 3 36.54 -2.55 -16.66
CA TYR A 3 36.10 -1.18 -16.32
C TYR A 3 34.61 -1.05 -16.11
N PHE A 4 33.81 -1.62 -17.00
CA PHE A 4 32.34 -1.63 -16.91
C PHE A 4 31.85 -2.41 -15.69
N LEU A 5 32.47 -3.53 -15.36
CA LEU A 5 32.12 -4.32 -14.18
C LEU A 5 32.33 -3.51 -12.88
N ARG A 6 33.44 -2.77 -12.78
CA ARG A 6 33.77 -1.96 -11.61
C ARG A 6 32.77 -0.79 -11.41
N HIS A 7 32.34 -0.13 -12.48
CA HIS A 7 31.35 0.92 -12.40
C HIS A 7 29.96 0.38 -12.08
N GLY A 8 29.56 -0.74 -12.68
CA GLY A 8 28.33 -1.44 -12.36
C GLY A 8 28.23 -1.83 -10.88
N VAL A 9 29.30 -2.39 -10.33
CA VAL A 9 29.37 -2.75 -8.89
C VAL A 9 29.27 -1.51 -7.99
N ARG A 10 29.91 -0.39 -8.35
CA ARG A 10 29.80 0.86 -7.58
C ARG A 10 28.38 1.43 -7.59
N ILE A 11 27.74 1.46 -8.76
CA ILE A 11 26.36 1.94 -8.89
C ILE A 11 25.41 1.05 -8.08
N LEU A 12 25.57 -0.28 -8.19
CA LEU A 12 24.78 -1.23 -7.40
C LEU A 12 24.99 -1.01 -5.90
N GLY A 13 26.23 -0.79 -5.46
CA GLY A 13 26.55 -0.48 -4.06
C GLY A 13 25.86 0.79 -3.56
N VAL A 14 25.87 1.86 -4.36
CA VAL A 14 25.18 3.12 -4.02
C VAL A 14 23.66 2.89 -3.96
N LEU A 15 23.08 2.16 -4.90
CA LEU A 15 21.63 1.86 -4.89
C LEU A 15 21.23 1.02 -3.68
N LEU A 16 22.01 0.01 -3.32
CA LEU A 16 21.76 -0.80 -2.13
C LEU A 16 21.91 0.02 -0.86
N PHE A 17 22.88 0.92 -0.78
CA PHE A 17 23.04 1.84 0.35
C PHE A 17 21.83 2.77 0.49
N LEU A 18 21.38 3.39 -0.61
CA LEU A 18 20.20 4.25 -0.60
C LEU A 18 18.93 3.48 -0.21
N ALA A 19 18.77 2.25 -0.71
CA ALA A 19 17.65 1.39 -0.32
C ALA A 19 17.69 1.06 1.18
N ALA A 20 18.87 0.74 1.73
CA ALA A 20 19.04 0.48 3.16
C ALA A 20 18.67 1.71 4.02
N VAL A 21 19.15 2.90 3.62
CA VAL A 21 18.79 4.16 4.31
C VAL A 21 17.28 4.41 4.26
N LEU A 22 16.64 4.14 3.13
CA LEU A 22 15.19 4.28 2.98
C LEU A 22 14.44 3.32 3.92
N VAL A 23 14.83 2.05 3.98
CA VAL A 23 14.23 1.04 4.86
C VAL A 23 14.38 1.46 6.32
N VAL A 24 15.56 1.91 6.74
CA VAL A 24 15.78 2.40 8.11
C VAL A 24 14.86 3.58 8.43
N LYS A 25 14.76 4.56 7.53
CA LYS A 25 13.88 5.73 7.70
C LYS A 25 12.41 5.32 7.83
N VAL A 26 11.93 4.44 6.96
CA VAL A 26 10.53 3.98 6.97
C VAL A 26 10.23 3.22 8.25
N THR A 27 11.11 2.31 8.69
CA THR A 27 10.96 1.55 9.92
C THR A 27 10.98 2.46 11.16
N TYR A 28 11.87 3.46 11.18
CA TYR A 28 11.93 4.44 12.25
C TYR A 28 10.63 5.26 12.34
N ASN A 29 10.12 5.75 11.22
CA ASN A 29 8.87 6.51 11.18
C ASN A 29 7.67 5.66 11.64
N ALA A 30 7.59 4.39 11.21
CA ALA A 30 6.58 3.46 11.70
C ALA A 30 6.62 3.33 13.23
N GLY A 31 7.82 3.19 13.81
CA GLY A 31 8.02 3.10 15.26
C GLY A 31 7.58 4.36 15.99
N GLN A 32 7.93 5.55 15.48
CA GLN A 32 7.52 6.83 16.06
C GLN A 32 6.00 6.99 16.06
N GLU A 33 5.36 6.73 14.91
CA GLU A 33 3.89 6.80 14.81
C GLU A 33 3.22 5.82 15.77
N PHE A 34 3.72 4.61 15.87
CA PHE A 34 3.20 3.61 16.80
C PHE A 34 3.31 4.05 18.27
N THR A 35 4.48 4.58 18.68
CA THR A 35 4.71 5.05 20.05
C THR A 35 3.76 6.20 20.40
N VAL A 36 3.59 7.18 19.51
CA VAL A 36 2.65 8.29 19.73
C VAL A 36 1.20 7.78 19.80
N GLY A 37 0.87 6.75 19.02
CA GLY A 37 -0.41 6.05 19.09
C GLY A 37 -0.66 5.40 20.47
N GLU A 38 0.34 4.70 21.02
CA GLU A 38 0.26 4.11 22.37
C GLU A 38 0.09 5.17 23.46
N GLU A 39 0.82 6.29 23.36
CA GLU A 39 0.65 7.40 24.28
C GLU A 39 -0.75 8.05 24.18
N ALA A 40 -1.29 8.19 22.99
CA ALA A 40 -2.63 8.71 22.80
C ALA A 40 -3.68 7.74 23.36
N TYR A 41 -3.50 6.43 23.11
CA TYR A 41 -4.36 5.37 23.65
C TYR A 41 -4.41 5.38 25.17
N THR A 42 -3.25 5.45 25.85
CA THR A 42 -3.17 5.48 27.32
C THR A 42 -3.82 6.73 27.94
N ARG A 43 -3.86 7.84 27.19
CA ARG A 43 -4.56 9.07 27.60
C ARG A 43 -6.08 9.05 27.29
N GLY A 44 -6.60 7.97 26.68
CA GLY A 44 -8.00 7.88 26.26
C GLY A 44 -8.32 8.69 25.01
N ALA A 45 -7.33 9.24 24.31
CA ALA A 45 -7.50 9.99 23.07
C ALA A 45 -7.56 9.02 21.87
N TYR A 46 -8.62 8.22 21.81
CA TYR A 46 -8.75 7.09 20.89
C TYR A 46 -8.73 7.49 19.41
N ASP A 47 -9.35 8.62 19.05
CA ASP A 47 -9.33 9.10 17.66
C ASP A 47 -7.90 9.44 17.20
N VAL A 48 -7.11 10.05 18.11
CA VAL A 48 -5.71 10.36 17.85
C VAL A 48 -4.89 9.05 17.75
N ALA A 49 -5.15 8.09 18.63
CA ALA A 49 -4.50 6.78 18.60
C ALA A 49 -4.77 6.06 17.26
N ILE A 50 -6.02 6.02 16.80
CA ILE A 50 -6.41 5.44 15.50
C ILE A 50 -5.61 6.09 14.36
N ALA A 51 -5.55 7.43 14.32
CA ALA A 51 -4.84 8.14 13.27
C ALA A 51 -3.32 7.84 13.25
N HIS A 52 -2.70 7.66 14.42
CA HIS A 52 -1.30 7.29 14.53
C HIS A 52 -1.04 5.83 14.16
N TYR A 53 -1.88 4.87 14.60
CA TYR A 53 -1.76 3.47 14.17
C TYR A 53 -1.98 3.30 12.66
N GLU A 54 -2.93 4.03 12.07
CA GLU A 54 -3.14 4.08 10.63
C GLU A 54 -1.88 4.55 9.89
N ARG A 55 -1.22 5.62 10.36
CA ARG A 55 0.05 6.11 9.79
C ARG A 55 1.18 5.11 9.97
N ALA A 56 1.27 4.45 11.14
CA ALA A 56 2.25 3.41 11.38
C ALA A 56 2.11 2.25 10.38
N ILE A 57 0.87 1.84 10.05
CA ILE A 57 0.62 0.80 9.02
C ILE A 57 1.05 1.30 7.63
N LYS A 58 0.78 2.57 7.29
CA LYS A 58 1.16 3.15 5.98
C LYS A 58 2.69 3.25 5.79
N TRP A 59 3.47 3.32 6.87
CA TRP A 59 4.93 3.16 6.84
C TRP A 59 5.35 1.68 6.73
N TYR A 60 4.68 0.95 5.84
CA TYR A 60 4.89 -0.49 5.67
C TYR A 60 6.30 -0.82 5.21
N THR A 61 6.93 -1.76 5.90
CA THR A 61 8.11 -2.50 5.44
C THR A 61 7.86 -4.00 5.61
N PRO A 62 8.30 -4.83 4.65
CA PRO A 62 8.22 -6.28 4.81
C PRO A 62 8.85 -6.74 6.14
N PHE A 63 8.19 -7.65 6.83
CA PHE A 63 8.64 -8.22 8.11
C PHE A 63 8.69 -7.24 9.29
N SER A 64 8.03 -6.08 9.22
CA SER A 64 7.97 -5.12 10.32
C SER A 64 7.02 -5.59 11.42
N ASN A 65 7.55 -5.89 12.60
CA ASN A 65 6.74 -6.19 13.79
C ASN A 65 5.88 -4.98 14.22
N THR A 66 6.39 -3.77 14.06
CA THR A 66 5.66 -2.54 14.41
C THR A 66 4.36 -2.40 13.63
N VAL A 67 4.39 -2.71 12.33
CA VAL A 67 3.19 -2.67 11.49
C VAL A 67 2.18 -3.73 11.93
N GLN A 68 2.64 -4.94 12.26
CA GLN A 68 1.78 -5.99 12.80
C GLN A 68 1.11 -5.54 14.10
N HIS A 69 1.87 -4.99 15.04
CA HIS A 69 1.31 -4.46 16.28
C HIS A 69 0.29 -3.35 16.06
N ALA A 70 0.54 -2.45 15.11
CA ALA A 70 -0.43 -1.40 14.78
C ALA A 70 -1.75 -1.96 14.23
N VAL A 71 -1.70 -3.01 13.39
CA VAL A 71 -2.87 -3.75 12.91
C VAL A 71 -3.65 -4.36 14.08
N GLU A 72 -2.96 -5.04 14.99
CA GLU A 72 -3.54 -5.66 16.17
C GLU A 72 -4.16 -4.62 17.12
N ARG A 73 -3.49 -3.46 17.31
CA ARG A 73 -4.01 -2.37 18.14
C ARG A 73 -5.28 -1.75 17.60
N LEU A 74 -5.36 -1.48 16.29
CA LEU A 74 -6.60 -1.00 15.68
C LEU A 74 -7.75 -2.00 15.83
N TRP A 75 -7.46 -3.28 15.68
CA TRP A 75 -8.45 -4.33 15.92
C TRP A 75 -8.93 -4.36 17.36
N HIS A 76 -8.00 -4.35 18.33
CA HIS A 76 -8.33 -4.33 19.75
C HIS A 76 -9.15 -3.10 20.14
N LEU A 77 -8.78 -1.93 19.64
CA LEU A 77 -9.51 -0.70 19.91
C LEU A 77 -10.95 -0.79 19.36
N GLY A 78 -11.14 -1.37 18.18
CA GLY A 78 -12.47 -1.64 17.64
C GLY A 78 -13.28 -2.60 18.53
N THR A 79 -12.68 -3.71 18.98
CA THR A 79 -13.38 -4.69 19.83
C THR A 79 -13.70 -4.14 21.23
N GLU A 80 -12.81 -3.37 21.81
CA GLU A 80 -13.05 -2.69 23.08
C GLU A 80 -14.16 -1.63 22.98
N ALA A 81 -14.19 -0.87 21.89
CA ALA A 81 -15.25 0.11 21.63
C ALA A 81 -16.61 -0.59 21.46
N GLU A 82 -16.67 -1.71 20.74
CA GLU A 82 -17.89 -2.54 20.65
C GLU A 82 -18.35 -3.01 22.04
N ALA A 83 -17.43 -3.53 22.85
CA ALA A 83 -17.74 -4.03 24.20
C ALA A 83 -18.28 -2.91 25.12
N ARG A 84 -17.86 -1.65 24.90
CA ARG A 84 -18.37 -0.47 25.61
C ARG A 84 -19.67 0.08 25.03
N GLY A 85 -20.15 -0.45 23.91
CA GLY A 85 -21.32 0.06 23.19
C GLY A 85 -21.03 1.30 22.33
N ASP A 86 -19.78 1.73 22.22
CA ASP A 86 -19.36 2.85 21.37
C ASP A 86 -19.22 2.38 19.90
N ARG A 87 -20.38 2.32 19.24
CA ARG A 87 -20.48 1.86 17.85
C ARG A 87 -19.73 2.77 16.88
N HIS A 88 -19.70 4.07 17.16
CA HIS A 88 -19.03 5.04 16.30
C HIS A 88 -17.52 4.80 16.31
N LEU A 89 -16.92 4.74 17.48
CA LEU A 89 -15.48 4.50 17.64
C LEU A 89 -15.07 3.14 17.07
N ALA A 90 -15.88 2.08 17.32
CA ALA A 90 -15.65 0.75 16.76
C ALA A 90 -15.63 0.79 15.22
N LEU A 91 -16.61 1.44 14.62
CA LEU A 91 -16.70 1.58 13.17
C LEU A 91 -15.50 2.33 12.59
N VAL A 92 -15.09 3.44 13.20
CA VAL A 92 -13.92 4.22 12.79
C VAL A 92 -12.65 3.37 12.86
N ALA A 93 -12.44 2.64 13.97
CA ALA A 93 -11.25 1.79 14.13
C ALA A 93 -11.17 0.68 13.06
N TYR A 94 -12.26 -0.04 12.81
CA TYR A 94 -12.27 -1.09 11.80
C TYR A 94 -12.15 -0.54 10.37
N GLN A 95 -12.79 0.59 10.06
CA GLN A 95 -12.66 1.24 8.76
C GLN A 95 -11.24 1.74 8.52
N SER A 96 -10.60 2.35 9.52
CA SER A 96 -9.19 2.78 9.43
C SER A 96 -8.26 1.58 9.22
N LEU A 97 -8.50 0.47 9.94
CA LEU A 97 -7.73 -0.75 9.74
C LEU A 97 -7.87 -1.26 8.31
N ARG A 98 -9.11 -1.42 7.82
CA ARG A 98 -9.38 -1.87 6.45
C ARG A 98 -8.75 -0.95 5.41
N ALA A 99 -8.94 0.36 5.53
CA ALA A 99 -8.40 1.35 4.61
C ALA A 99 -6.87 1.32 4.58
N SER A 100 -6.22 1.18 5.74
CA SER A 100 -4.76 1.09 5.85
C SER A 100 -4.20 -0.16 5.17
N LEU A 101 -4.88 -1.31 5.32
CA LEU A 101 -4.47 -2.55 4.67
C LEU A 101 -4.56 -2.46 3.14
N TYR A 102 -5.59 -1.80 2.61
CA TYR A 102 -5.67 -1.52 1.17
C TYR A 102 -4.64 -0.47 0.71
N ALA A 103 -4.35 0.54 1.53
CA ALA A 103 -3.38 1.58 1.18
C ALA A 103 -1.94 1.07 1.02
N VAL A 104 -1.58 -0.02 1.72
CA VAL A 104 -0.24 -0.65 1.62
C VAL A 104 -0.20 -1.82 0.63
N GLN A 105 -1.28 -2.01 -0.10
CA GLN A 105 -1.34 -3.02 -1.16
C GLN A 105 -0.39 -2.64 -2.29
N SER A 106 0.50 -3.57 -2.66
CA SER A 106 1.32 -3.50 -3.88
C SER A 106 1.09 -4.76 -4.73
N PHE A 107 2.11 -5.57 -4.96
CA PHE A 107 1.97 -6.88 -5.65
C PHE A 107 1.21 -7.91 -4.82
N TYR A 108 1.19 -7.79 -3.51
CA TYR A 108 0.40 -8.60 -2.61
C TYR A 108 -0.20 -7.72 -1.51
N ILE A 109 -1.26 -8.21 -0.89
CA ILE A 109 -1.89 -7.52 0.24
C ILE A 109 -1.27 -8.09 1.52
N PRO A 110 -0.43 -7.31 2.21
CA PRO A 110 0.06 -7.73 3.51
C PRO A 110 -1.12 -7.86 4.48
N TYR A 111 -1.04 -8.84 5.37
CA TYR A 111 -2.09 -9.08 6.38
C TYR A 111 -3.50 -9.32 5.79
N ARG A 112 -3.59 -9.89 4.57
CA ARG A 112 -4.86 -10.14 3.84
C ARG A 112 -5.94 -10.83 4.69
N SER A 113 -5.54 -11.66 5.65
CA SER A 113 -6.45 -12.36 6.57
C SER A 113 -7.26 -11.42 7.49
N TRP A 114 -6.83 -10.19 7.67
CA TRP A 114 -7.52 -9.20 8.48
C TRP A 114 -8.67 -8.51 7.74
N ILE A 115 -8.63 -8.46 6.40
CA ILE A 115 -9.67 -7.80 5.59
C ILE A 115 -11.05 -8.44 5.82
N PRO A 116 -11.26 -9.75 5.61
CA PRO A 116 -12.56 -10.35 5.85
C PRO A 116 -13.01 -10.23 7.30
N LYS A 117 -12.09 -10.31 8.26
CA LYS A 117 -12.41 -10.11 9.69
C LYS A 117 -12.96 -8.71 9.96
N THR A 118 -12.34 -7.66 9.39
CA THR A 118 -12.82 -6.30 9.56
C THR A 118 -14.14 -6.05 8.85
N GLU A 119 -14.33 -6.60 7.64
CA GLU A 119 -15.57 -6.48 6.87
C GLU A 119 -16.75 -7.13 7.58
N GLU A 120 -16.53 -8.28 8.23
CA GLU A 120 -17.52 -8.98 9.05
C GLU A 120 -18.01 -8.10 10.23
N ARG A 121 -17.12 -7.28 10.82
CA ARG A 121 -17.50 -6.35 11.91
C ARG A 121 -18.10 -5.05 11.38
N ILE A 122 -17.61 -4.51 10.28
CA ILE A 122 -18.08 -3.25 9.70
C ILE A 122 -19.52 -3.36 9.21
N ALA A 123 -19.91 -4.44 8.53
CA ALA A 123 -21.21 -4.57 7.91
C ALA A 123 -22.39 -4.43 8.91
N PRO A 124 -22.42 -5.15 10.05
CA PRO A 124 -23.50 -5.00 11.03
C PRO A 124 -23.48 -3.63 11.73
N LEU A 125 -22.30 -3.05 12.00
CA LEU A 125 -22.20 -1.71 12.59
C LEU A 125 -22.78 -0.63 11.66
N LEU A 126 -22.51 -0.71 10.35
CA LEU A 126 -23.11 0.18 9.35
C LEU A 126 -24.64 0.02 9.29
N ALA A 127 -25.13 -1.23 9.30
CA ALA A 127 -26.57 -1.49 9.30
C ALA A 127 -27.26 -0.92 10.53
N GLN A 128 -26.68 -1.09 11.72
CA GLN A 128 -27.18 -0.54 12.97
C GLN A 128 -27.17 0.99 12.99
N THR A 129 -26.09 1.61 12.47
CA THR A 129 -26.00 3.07 12.37
C THR A 129 -27.08 3.64 11.44
N LYS A 130 -27.40 2.93 10.35
CA LYS A 130 -28.45 3.33 9.41
C LYS A 130 -29.87 3.11 9.96
N ALA A 131 -30.08 2.07 10.76
CA ALA A 131 -31.38 1.69 11.28
C ALA A 131 -31.93 2.63 12.35
N GLY A 132 -31.04 3.38 13.07
CA GLY A 132 -31.42 4.26 14.16
C GLY A 132 -31.81 3.51 15.43
N GLU A 133 -32.69 4.11 16.25
CA GLU A 133 -33.04 3.62 17.61
C GLU A 133 -34.06 2.46 17.63
N GLU A 134 -34.88 2.32 16.59
CA GLU A 134 -35.87 1.22 16.48
C GLU A 134 -35.59 0.37 15.22
N PRO A 135 -34.65 -0.56 15.26
CA PRO A 135 -34.34 -1.40 14.11
C PRO A 135 -35.41 -2.49 13.94
N ASN A 136 -36.01 -2.56 12.75
CA ASN A 136 -36.71 -3.74 12.31
C ASN A 136 -35.68 -4.84 12.00
N GLU A 137 -35.78 -6.00 12.66
CA GLU A 137 -34.78 -7.09 12.53
C GLU A 137 -34.59 -7.59 11.09
N ASP A 138 -35.65 -7.70 10.30
CA ASP A 138 -35.56 -8.16 8.91
C ASP A 138 -34.81 -7.13 8.05
N LYS A 139 -35.06 -5.84 8.26
CA LYS A 139 -34.39 -4.76 7.58
C LYS A 139 -32.90 -4.69 7.98
N LEU A 140 -32.62 -4.92 9.28
CA LEU A 140 -31.24 -4.95 9.77
C LEU A 140 -30.45 -6.09 9.14
N ARG A 141 -31.03 -7.28 9.02
CA ARG A 141 -30.42 -8.44 8.34
C ARG A 141 -30.17 -8.15 6.85
N GLN A 142 -31.15 -7.57 6.15
CA GLN A 142 -30.98 -7.19 4.75
C GLN A 142 -29.92 -6.13 4.54
N ASP A 143 -29.91 -5.08 5.34
CA ASP A 143 -28.88 -4.02 5.25
C ASP A 143 -27.48 -4.56 5.58
N THR A 144 -27.35 -5.43 6.59
CA THR A 144 -26.07 -6.09 6.91
C THR A 144 -25.56 -6.91 5.74
N ALA A 145 -26.41 -7.75 5.13
CA ALA A 145 -26.05 -8.55 3.96
C ALA A 145 -25.67 -7.65 2.76
N ARG A 146 -26.38 -6.55 2.56
CA ARG A 146 -26.10 -5.58 1.50
C ARG A 146 -24.74 -4.91 1.70
N PHE A 147 -24.43 -4.44 2.92
CA PHE A 147 -23.14 -3.84 3.23
C PHE A 147 -21.99 -4.84 3.12
N ALA A 148 -22.18 -6.09 3.58
CA ALA A 148 -21.19 -7.15 3.40
C ALA A 148 -20.86 -7.38 1.93
N MET A 149 -21.88 -7.48 1.07
CA MET A 149 -21.67 -7.61 -0.38
C MET A 149 -20.98 -6.38 -1.00
N GLN A 150 -21.30 -5.17 -0.54
CA GLN A 150 -20.66 -3.95 -1.02
C GLN A 150 -19.18 -3.89 -0.63
N LEU A 151 -18.84 -4.27 0.59
CA LEU A 151 -17.46 -4.31 1.08
C LEU A 151 -16.62 -5.33 0.31
N GLN A 152 -17.19 -6.51 0.03
CA GLN A 152 -16.52 -7.57 -0.75
C GLN A 152 -16.31 -7.22 -2.23
N ARG A 153 -17.11 -6.30 -2.80
CA ARG A 153 -16.95 -5.81 -4.18
C ARG A 153 -15.75 -4.90 -4.38
N HIS A 154 -15.02 -4.57 -3.32
CA HIS A 154 -13.79 -3.79 -3.45
C HIS A 154 -12.73 -4.67 -4.12
N VAL A 155 -12.77 -4.69 -5.44
CA VAL A 155 -11.78 -5.37 -6.28
C VAL A 155 -10.51 -4.55 -6.18
N GLY A 156 -9.52 -5.08 -5.48
CA GLY A 156 -8.17 -4.50 -5.53
C GLY A 156 -7.65 -4.49 -6.98
N PRO A 157 -6.63 -3.69 -7.28
CA PRO A 157 -6.07 -3.64 -8.63
C PRO A 157 -5.74 -5.06 -9.10
N HIS A 158 -6.10 -5.37 -10.33
CA HIS A 158 -5.82 -6.68 -10.92
C HIS A 158 -4.30 -6.90 -10.95
N LEU A 159 -3.82 -7.93 -10.28
CA LEU A 159 -2.39 -8.26 -10.18
C LEU A 159 -1.69 -8.22 -11.55
N GLY A 160 -2.36 -8.70 -12.60
CA GLY A 160 -1.83 -8.69 -13.96
C GLY A 160 -1.57 -7.28 -14.50
N TRP A 161 -2.48 -6.34 -14.27
CA TRP A 161 -2.31 -4.95 -14.72
C TRP A 161 -1.25 -4.23 -13.90
N SER A 162 -1.18 -4.46 -12.59
CA SER A 162 -0.13 -3.89 -11.73
C SER A 162 1.27 -4.33 -12.16
N ILE A 163 1.46 -5.62 -12.47
CA ILE A 163 2.72 -6.15 -13.01
C ILE A 163 3.06 -5.50 -14.36
N LEU A 164 2.06 -5.31 -15.24
CA LEU A 164 2.27 -4.67 -16.53
C LEU A 164 2.75 -3.21 -16.37
N VAL A 165 2.16 -2.46 -15.44
CA VAL A 165 2.59 -1.09 -15.10
C VAL A 165 4.04 -1.06 -14.68
N GLU A 166 4.46 -1.98 -13.82
CA GLU A 166 5.84 -1.99 -13.32
C GLU A 166 6.85 -2.46 -14.36
N ILE A 167 6.53 -3.47 -15.16
CA ILE A 167 7.37 -3.89 -16.29
C ILE A 167 7.50 -2.73 -17.28
N GLY A 168 6.39 -2.05 -17.59
CA GLY A 168 6.39 -0.86 -18.46
C GLY A 168 7.29 0.24 -17.91
N PHE A 169 7.14 0.57 -16.62
CA PHE A 169 7.94 1.61 -15.96
C PHE A 169 9.43 1.27 -15.94
N LEU A 170 9.78 0.10 -15.41
CA LEU A 170 11.17 -0.33 -15.33
C LEU A 170 11.80 -0.51 -16.73
N GLY A 171 11.01 -0.97 -17.69
CA GLY A 171 11.42 -1.17 -19.06
C GLY A 171 11.80 0.14 -19.75
N TRP A 172 10.96 1.18 -19.70
CA TRP A 172 11.28 2.45 -20.36
C TRP A 172 12.41 3.20 -19.65
N VAL A 173 12.49 3.14 -18.30
CA VAL A 173 13.60 3.71 -17.54
C VAL A 173 14.92 3.00 -17.90
N GLY A 174 14.92 1.66 -17.89
CA GLY A 174 16.10 0.87 -18.29
C GLY A 174 16.52 1.09 -19.73
N ALA A 175 15.56 1.20 -20.65
CA ALA A 175 15.82 1.50 -22.06
C ALA A 175 16.40 2.93 -22.24
N THR A 176 15.96 3.89 -21.45
CA THR A 176 16.52 5.27 -21.45
C THR A 176 17.97 5.27 -20.98
N VAL A 177 18.27 4.56 -19.90
CA VAL A 177 19.64 4.39 -19.42
C VAL A 177 20.51 3.67 -20.48
N GLY A 178 19.97 2.62 -21.11
CA GLY A 178 20.64 1.92 -22.20
C GLY A 178 20.92 2.82 -23.41
N LEU A 179 19.96 3.67 -23.79
CA LEU A 179 20.14 4.65 -24.87
C LEU A 179 21.30 5.59 -24.55
N ILE A 180 21.37 6.14 -23.34
CA ILE A 180 22.47 7.03 -22.94
C ILE A 180 23.82 6.31 -22.97
N TRP A 181 23.89 5.04 -22.57
CA TRP A 181 25.15 4.31 -22.45
C TRP A 181 25.64 3.70 -23.75
N TYR A 182 24.74 3.28 -24.64
CA TYR A 182 25.13 2.54 -25.86
C TYR A 182 25.04 3.35 -27.15
N VAL A 183 24.31 4.48 -27.13
CA VAL A 183 24.04 5.29 -28.34
C VAL A 183 24.97 6.49 -28.42
N VAL A 184 25.37 7.04 -27.25
CA VAL A 184 26.30 8.19 -27.18
C VAL A 184 27.71 7.68 -26.93
N ASP A 185 28.57 7.74 -27.94
CA ASP A 185 30.01 7.44 -27.83
C ASP A 185 30.72 8.55 -27.06
N GLN A 186 31.89 8.23 -26.45
CA GLN A 186 32.72 9.23 -25.73
C GLN A 186 33.15 10.41 -26.63
N ALA A 187 33.14 10.20 -27.96
CA ALA A 187 33.38 11.25 -28.94
C ALA A 187 32.12 12.06 -29.35
N GLY A 188 30.97 11.79 -28.75
CA GLY A 188 29.70 12.48 -29.07
C GLY A 188 29.03 12.00 -30.38
N ASN A 189 29.53 10.92 -30.99
CA ASN A 189 28.94 10.36 -32.21
C ASN A 189 27.69 9.54 -31.87
N PHE A 190 26.60 9.76 -32.64
CA PHE A 190 25.32 9.07 -32.45
C PHE A 190 25.21 7.84 -33.38
N ALA A 191 25.17 6.64 -32.80
CA ALA A 191 24.97 5.39 -33.53
C ALA A 191 23.52 5.23 -33.95
N ARG A 192 23.16 5.69 -35.13
CA ARG A 192 21.78 5.82 -35.65
C ARG A 192 20.97 4.52 -35.53
N ARG A 193 21.53 3.37 -35.84
CA ARG A 193 20.84 2.08 -35.74
C ARG A 193 20.54 1.67 -34.30
N GLN A 194 21.49 1.88 -33.38
CA GLN A 194 21.28 1.61 -31.96
C GLN A 194 20.31 2.61 -31.33
N GLY A 195 20.36 3.90 -31.75
CA GLY A 195 19.42 4.91 -31.30
C GLY A 195 17.97 4.59 -31.68
N LEU A 196 17.73 4.06 -32.88
CA LEU A 196 16.39 3.61 -33.29
C LEU A 196 15.92 2.40 -32.47
N LEU A 197 16.78 1.42 -32.17
CA LEU A 197 16.43 0.26 -31.35
C LEU A 197 16.06 0.67 -29.92
N TRP A 198 16.91 1.44 -29.27
CA TRP A 198 16.65 1.89 -27.89
C TRP A 198 15.48 2.85 -27.81
N GLY A 199 15.32 3.76 -28.79
CA GLY A 199 14.17 4.67 -28.88
C GLY A 199 12.85 3.93 -29.08
N SER A 200 12.81 2.88 -29.90
CA SER A 200 11.60 2.06 -30.05
C SER A 200 11.29 1.26 -28.79
N LEU A 201 12.29 0.74 -28.05
CA LEU A 201 12.08 0.08 -26.76
C LEU A 201 11.49 1.05 -25.72
N ILE A 202 12.01 2.28 -25.65
CA ILE A 202 11.45 3.33 -24.78
C ILE A 202 9.97 3.56 -25.12
N ALA A 203 9.65 3.75 -26.40
CA ALA A 203 8.29 4.01 -26.84
C ALA A 203 7.33 2.84 -26.51
N VAL A 204 7.76 1.61 -26.73
CA VAL A 204 6.97 0.40 -26.43
C VAL A 204 6.71 0.28 -24.92
N PHE A 205 7.75 0.35 -24.10
CA PHE A 205 7.59 0.22 -22.65
C PHE A 205 6.81 1.39 -22.03
N PHE A 206 6.98 2.60 -22.56
CA PHE A 206 6.21 3.76 -22.14
C PHE A 206 4.72 3.60 -22.48
N ALA A 207 4.41 3.09 -23.69
CA ALA A 207 3.03 2.79 -24.05
C ALA A 207 2.41 1.70 -23.17
N LEU A 208 3.15 0.62 -22.88
CA LEU A 208 2.72 -0.44 -21.94
C LEU A 208 2.42 0.14 -20.55
N TRP A 209 3.29 1.03 -20.05
CA TRP A 209 3.09 1.71 -18.76
C TRP A 209 1.80 2.55 -18.76
N LEU A 210 1.56 3.37 -19.81
CA LEU A 210 0.35 4.18 -19.92
C LEU A 210 -0.93 3.32 -20.04
N ILE A 211 -0.87 2.23 -20.82
CA ILE A 211 -2.00 1.31 -20.97
C ILE A 211 -2.29 0.62 -19.63
N GLY A 212 -1.25 0.14 -18.95
CA GLY A 212 -1.38 -0.47 -17.63
C GLY A 212 -2.03 0.47 -16.62
N MET A 213 -1.58 1.73 -16.53
CA MET A 213 -2.19 2.74 -15.62
C MET A 213 -3.67 3.05 -15.94
N ARG A 214 -4.09 2.91 -17.19
CA ARG A 214 -5.48 3.17 -17.57
C ARG A 214 -6.42 2.00 -17.26
N LEU A 215 -5.88 0.80 -17.14
CA LEU A 215 -6.64 -0.44 -16.94
C LEU A 215 -6.58 -0.94 -15.47
N THR A 216 -5.75 -0.32 -14.61
CA THR A 216 -5.69 -0.52 -13.16
C THR A 216 -6.69 0.36 -12.44
#